data_eb58cc160b4018700e0e101505114d27
#
_entry.id   eb58cc160b4018700e0e101505114d27
#
_cell.length_a   1.000
_cell.length_b   1.000
_cell.length_c   1.000
_cell.angle_alpha   90.00
_cell.angle_beta   90.00
_cell.angle_gamma   90.00
#
_symmetry.space_group_name_H-M   'P 1'
#
loop_
_entity.id
_entity.type
_entity.pdbx_description
1 polymer ?
#
loop_
_entity_poly.entity_id
_entity_poly.type
_entity_poly.pdbx_seq_one_letter_code
_entity_poly.pdbx_strand_id
1 'polypeptide(L)'
;MIKGLYTAYTGMVNEQKRLDVLTNNLANADTNGYKKEGTTSQTFADELAIKIKDTSSYGLNKKLGVISMDVHLGETYTNYDQGSIKVTDNETDVALAGNGFFAIAFTNKAGETSVKYTRDGAFTVNTEGYLVTKDGDYVLNQAGAQNTDPNARIRLNPNAKITIDELGNIYQNDQLVTRIGVVDFDDYNYISKYGENLYDLVDGGQITASDAKVQQGCIEGSNVNVVDEMVKMITISRAYQAGQKVINTVDETLDKTVNQVGKV
;
A
#
# COMPACT_ATOMS: atom_id res chain seq x y z
N MET A 1 -25.50 24.51 14.21
CA MET A 1 -26.01 23.46 13.32
C MET A 1 -25.12 23.27 12.09
N ILE A 2 -24.85 24.34 11.31
CA ILE A 2 -24.01 24.22 10.07
C ILE A 2 -22.60 23.66 10.34
N LYS A 3 -21.93 24.07 11.44
CA LYS A 3 -20.61 23.53 11.79
C LYS A 3 -20.64 22.03 12.06
N GLY A 4 -21.65 21.53 12.78
CA GLY A 4 -21.81 20.10 13.05
C GLY A 4 -22.11 19.27 11.79
N LEU A 5 -22.85 19.83 10.84
CA LEU A 5 -23.11 19.22 9.54
C LEU A 5 -21.81 19.09 8.74
N TYR A 6 -21.00 20.14 8.72
CA TYR A 6 -19.70 20.12 8.02
C TYR A 6 -18.74 19.08 8.62
N THR A 7 -18.61 19.06 9.96
CA THR A 7 -17.78 18.05 10.64
C THR A 7 -18.26 16.62 10.39
N ALA A 8 -19.58 16.39 10.36
CA ALA A 8 -20.13 15.08 10.04
C ALA A 8 -19.84 14.68 8.58
N TYR A 9 -19.94 15.62 7.65
CA TYR A 9 -19.64 15.39 6.24
C TYR A 9 -18.16 15.04 6.02
N THR A 10 -17.24 15.85 6.56
CA THR A 10 -15.79 15.60 6.41
C THR A 10 -15.38 14.31 7.08
N GLY A 11 -15.94 14.00 8.25
CA GLY A 11 -15.77 12.72 8.92
C GLY A 11 -16.22 11.53 8.05
N MET A 12 -17.40 11.61 7.42
CA MET A 12 -17.87 10.55 6.52
C MET A 12 -16.97 10.37 5.29
N VAL A 13 -16.54 11.47 4.67
CA VAL A 13 -15.61 11.40 3.52
C VAL A 13 -14.29 10.76 3.91
N ASN A 14 -13.77 11.09 5.09
CA ASN A 14 -12.57 10.46 5.63
C ASN A 14 -12.76 8.96 5.84
N GLU A 15 -13.87 8.55 6.49
CA GLU A 15 -14.16 7.13 6.72
C GLU A 15 -14.39 6.36 5.41
N GLN A 16 -14.97 6.99 4.39
CA GLN A 16 -15.13 6.39 3.07
C GLN A 16 -13.78 6.09 2.43
N LYS A 17 -12.85 7.05 2.42
CA LYS A 17 -11.49 6.84 1.88
C LYS A 17 -10.72 5.76 2.64
N ARG A 18 -10.86 5.70 3.96
CA ARG A 18 -10.30 4.63 4.78
C ARG A 18 -10.90 3.27 4.44
N LEU A 19 -12.21 3.21 4.17
CA LEU A 19 -12.89 2.00 3.73
C LEU A 19 -12.34 1.51 2.38
N ASP A 20 -12.09 2.43 1.44
CA ASP A 20 -11.54 2.10 0.13
C ASP A 20 -10.17 1.42 0.25
N VAL A 21 -9.29 1.93 1.13
CA VAL A 21 -7.97 1.32 1.38
C VAL A 21 -8.10 -0.06 2.04
N LEU A 22 -8.99 -0.21 3.04
CA LEU A 22 -9.23 -1.52 3.67
C LEU A 22 -9.81 -2.54 2.69
N THR A 23 -10.70 -2.10 1.80
CA THR A 23 -11.28 -2.96 0.76
C THR A 23 -10.20 -3.41 -0.22
N ASN A 24 -9.27 -2.53 -0.59
CA ASN A 24 -8.12 -2.88 -1.43
C ASN A 24 -7.21 -3.90 -0.72
N ASN A 25 -6.89 -3.70 0.56
CA ASN A 25 -6.13 -4.67 1.35
C ASN A 25 -6.83 -6.04 1.38
N LEU A 26 -8.14 -6.05 1.62
CA LEU A 26 -8.91 -7.29 1.71
C LEU A 26 -8.96 -8.02 0.36
N ALA A 27 -9.14 -7.29 -0.75
CA ALA A 27 -9.11 -7.86 -2.09
C ALA A 27 -7.76 -8.52 -2.43
N ASN A 28 -6.66 -7.97 -1.87
CA ASN A 28 -5.30 -8.44 -2.09
C ASN A 28 -4.76 -9.33 -0.93
N ALA A 29 -5.64 -9.87 -0.10
CA ALA A 29 -5.22 -10.72 1.02
C ALA A 29 -4.56 -12.05 0.58
N ASP A 30 -4.92 -12.56 -0.60
CA ASP A 30 -4.34 -13.77 -1.20
C ASP A 30 -3.32 -13.47 -2.31
N THR A 31 -3.06 -12.21 -2.61
CA THR A 31 -2.07 -11.80 -3.62
C THR A 31 -0.67 -12.00 -3.08
N ASN A 32 0.18 -12.74 -3.82
CA ASN A 32 1.56 -13.01 -3.42
C ASN A 32 2.39 -11.73 -3.36
N GLY A 33 3.20 -11.59 -2.32
CA GLY A 33 4.10 -10.43 -2.14
C GLY A 33 3.39 -9.09 -1.88
N TYR A 34 2.05 -9.07 -1.77
CA TYR A 34 1.32 -7.84 -1.50
C TYR A 34 1.63 -7.30 -0.11
N LYS A 35 1.88 -5.99 -0.04
CA LYS A 35 2.12 -5.26 1.20
C LYS A 35 0.94 -4.36 1.52
N LYS A 36 0.45 -4.49 2.75
CA LYS A 36 -0.70 -3.80 3.30
C LYS A 36 -0.50 -2.29 3.31
N GLU A 37 -1.53 -1.55 2.92
CA GLU A 37 -1.58 -0.10 3.04
C GLU A 37 -2.30 0.32 4.31
N GLY A 38 -1.76 1.30 4.99
CA GLY A 38 -2.37 2.00 6.11
C GLY A 38 -2.68 3.45 5.75
N THR A 39 -3.53 4.07 6.55
CA THR A 39 -3.93 5.47 6.38
C THR A 39 -3.81 6.23 7.67
N THR A 40 -3.35 7.48 7.60
CA THR A 40 -3.40 8.43 8.71
C THR A 40 -4.52 9.45 8.47
N SER A 41 -5.17 9.87 9.55
CA SER A 41 -6.14 10.96 9.49
C SER A 41 -5.53 12.20 10.12
N GLN A 42 -5.64 13.34 9.45
CA GLN A 42 -5.14 14.62 9.92
C GLN A 42 -6.29 15.61 10.05
N THR A 43 -6.16 16.51 11.00
CA THR A 43 -7.08 17.65 11.15
C THR A 43 -6.58 18.81 10.30
N PHE A 44 -7.50 19.57 9.75
CA PHE A 44 -7.17 20.84 9.08
C PHE A 44 -6.74 21.90 10.09
N ALA A 45 -6.46 23.13 9.62
CA ALA A 45 -6.03 24.22 10.49
C ALA A 45 -7.02 24.46 11.64
N ASP A 46 -6.49 24.64 12.84
CA ASP A 46 -7.26 24.93 14.03
C ASP A 46 -7.86 26.34 13.96
N GLU A 47 -9.16 26.48 14.18
CA GLU A 47 -9.85 27.76 14.27
C GLU A 47 -10.06 28.18 15.73
N LEU A 48 -9.85 29.47 16.00
CA LEU A 48 -10.09 30.05 17.33
C LEU A 48 -11.60 30.20 17.58
N ALA A 49 -12.13 29.45 18.52
CA ALA A 49 -13.52 29.57 18.94
C ALA A 49 -13.67 30.75 19.93
N ILE A 50 -14.57 31.67 19.58
CA ILE A 50 -14.86 32.86 20.38
C ILE A 50 -16.36 32.83 20.78
N LYS A 51 -16.62 33.03 22.06
CA LYS A 51 -17.99 33.22 22.54
C LYS A 51 -18.43 34.67 22.26
N ILE A 52 -19.43 34.83 21.39
CA ILE A 52 -20.01 36.14 21.04
C ILE A 52 -21.19 36.40 21.95
N LYS A 53 -21.33 37.65 22.41
CA LYS A 53 -22.41 38.12 23.33
C LYS A 53 -22.39 37.47 24.72
N ASP A 54 -21.23 37.39 25.35
CA ASP A 54 -21.11 37.03 26.76
C ASP A 54 -21.38 38.28 27.62
N THR A 55 -22.55 38.34 28.23
CA THR A 55 -22.94 39.44 29.12
C THR A 55 -22.29 39.38 30.49
N SER A 56 -21.56 38.30 30.81
CA SER A 56 -20.86 38.12 32.09
C SER A 56 -19.56 38.89 32.18
N SER A 57 -18.99 39.37 31.04
CA SER A 57 -17.78 40.17 30.99
C SER A 57 -17.95 41.37 30.07
N TYR A 58 -17.75 42.56 30.63
CA TYR A 58 -17.95 43.82 29.88
C TYR A 58 -16.82 43.98 28.82
N GLY A 59 -17.20 43.95 27.55
CA GLY A 59 -16.40 44.44 26.43
C GLY A 59 -15.36 43.50 25.83
N LEU A 60 -15.25 42.23 26.23
CA LEU A 60 -14.27 41.29 25.69
C LEU A 60 -14.91 39.96 25.28
N ASN A 61 -14.76 39.59 24.02
CA ASN A 61 -15.12 38.25 23.56
C ASN A 61 -14.27 37.21 24.27
N LYS A 62 -14.88 36.29 25.02
CA LYS A 62 -14.19 35.25 25.75
C LYS A 62 -13.72 34.16 24.76
N LYS A 63 -12.40 33.92 24.71
CA LYS A 63 -11.83 32.83 23.95
C LYS A 63 -12.23 31.51 24.61
N LEU A 64 -12.83 30.59 23.83
CA LEU A 64 -13.24 29.25 24.29
C LEU A 64 -12.16 28.20 24.07
N GLY A 65 -11.16 28.48 23.24
CA GLY A 65 -10.11 27.56 22.85
C GLY A 65 -10.01 27.40 21.34
N VAL A 66 -9.26 26.42 20.92
CA VAL A 66 -9.03 26.08 19.52
C VAL A 66 -9.94 24.90 19.18
N ILE A 67 -10.63 24.96 18.05
CA ILE A 67 -11.51 23.90 17.53
C ILE A 67 -11.07 23.57 16.13
N SER A 68 -10.76 22.31 15.88
CA SER A 68 -10.66 21.76 14.53
C SER A 68 -12.03 21.25 14.10
N MET A 69 -12.49 21.66 12.93
CA MET A 69 -13.81 21.30 12.40
C MET A 69 -13.76 20.29 11.27
N ASP A 70 -12.57 19.98 10.80
CA ASP A 70 -12.35 19.17 9.60
C ASP A 70 -11.38 18.05 9.87
N VAL A 71 -11.66 16.89 9.27
CA VAL A 71 -10.78 15.73 9.24
C VAL A 71 -10.65 15.27 7.80
N HIS A 72 -9.43 15.06 7.36
CA HIS A 72 -9.14 14.50 6.04
C HIS A 72 -8.11 13.37 6.12
N LEU A 73 -8.05 12.58 5.06
CA LEU A 73 -6.99 11.60 4.90
C LEU A 73 -5.67 12.36 4.76
N GLY A 74 -4.72 12.11 5.66
CA GLY A 74 -3.38 12.68 5.60
C GLY A 74 -2.54 11.92 4.59
N GLU A 75 -1.88 10.87 5.05
CA GLU A 75 -0.98 10.07 4.23
C GLU A 75 -1.45 8.62 4.17
N THR A 76 -1.17 7.97 3.06
CA THR A 76 -1.19 6.52 2.92
C THR A 76 0.24 6.01 3.02
N TYR A 77 0.47 5.00 3.81
CA TYR A 77 1.78 4.36 3.97
C TYR A 77 1.68 2.87 3.74
N THR A 78 2.74 2.29 3.20
CA THR A 78 2.84 0.84 3.00
C THR A 78 3.59 0.20 4.16
N ASN A 79 3.04 -0.88 4.71
CA ASN A 79 3.72 -1.69 5.70
C ASN A 79 4.50 -2.80 4.97
N TYR A 80 5.83 -2.73 5.03
CA TYR A 80 6.73 -3.66 4.36
C TYR A 80 7.08 -4.89 5.21
N ASP A 81 6.43 -5.12 6.36
CA ASP A 81 6.62 -6.32 7.16
C ASP A 81 6.47 -7.57 6.31
N GLN A 82 7.25 -8.60 6.62
CA GLN A 82 7.22 -9.86 5.89
C GLN A 82 5.88 -10.58 6.07
N GLY A 83 5.33 -11.06 4.95
CA GLY A 83 4.15 -11.92 4.94
C GLY A 83 4.48 -13.37 5.31
N SER A 84 3.47 -14.23 5.38
CA SER A 84 3.66 -15.66 5.62
C SER A 84 4.30 -16.33 4.41
N ILE A 85 5.34 -17.13 4.62
CA ILE A 85 5.96 -17.93 3.57
C ILE A 85 5.13 -19.20 3.38
N LYS A 86 4.69 -19.47 2.14
CA LYS A 86 3.93 -20.65 1.73
C LYS A 86 4.81 -21.54 0.85
N VAL A 87 4.88 -22.82 1.17
CA VAL A 87 5.62 -23.81 0.36
C VAL A 87 4.75 -24.21 -0.83
N THR A 88 5.30 -24.15 -2.05
CA THR A 88 4.63 -24.50 -3.30
C THR A 88 5.26 -25.69 -4.00
N ASP A 89 6.48 -26.09 -3.61
CA ASP A 89 7.29 -27.14 -4.24
C ASP A 89 7.56 -26.94 -5.75
N ASN A 90 7.31 -25.72 -6.27
CA ASN A 90 7.62 -25.36 -7.65
C ASN A 90 9.06 -24.85 -7.75
N GLU A 91 9.87 -25.41 -8.68
CA GLU A 91 11.30 -25.08 -8.80
C GLU A 91 11.58 -23.61 -9.14
N THR A 92 10.63 -22.91 -9.75
CA THR A 92 10.77 -21.50 -10.16
C THR A 92 10.21 -20.50 -9.16
N ASP A 93 9.45 -20.98 -8.15
CA ASP A 93 8.92 -20.12 -7.11
C ASP A 93 10.01 -19.81 -6.08
N VAL A 94 10.12 -18.55 -5.72
CA VAL A 94 11.19 -18.04 -4.86
C VAL A 94 10.63 -17.04 -3.85
N ALA A 95 10.90 -17.24 -2.57
CA ALA A 95 10.57 -16.28 -1.53
C ALA A 95 11.83 -15.63 -0.95
N LEU A 96 11.69 -14.40 -0.47
CA LEU A 96 12.73 -13.73 0.30
C LEU A 96 12.43 -13.87 1.80
N ALA A 97 13.40 -14.33 2.57
CA ALA A 97 13.35 -14.30 4.03
C ALA A 97 14.24 -13.16 4.52
N GLY A 98 13.62 -12.06 4.91
CA GLY A 98 14.28 -10.80 5.28
C GLY A 98 13.85 -9.63 4.40
N ASN A 99 14.57 -8.51 4.53
CA ASN A 99 14.30 -7.29 3.80
C ASN A 99 14.92 -7.32 2.39
N GLY A 100 14.18 -6.86 1.40
CA GLY A 100 14.65 -6.78 0.01
C GLY A 100 13.53 -6.96 -1.00
N PHE A 101 13.83 -6.78 -2.25
CA PHE A 101 12.90 -6.88 -3.38
C PHE A 101 13.59 -7.53 -4.56
N PHE A 102 12.83 -8.26 -5.35
CA PHE A 102 13.27 -8.73 -6.66
C PHE A 102 13.24 -7.58 -7.65
N ALA A 103 14.28 -7.44 -8.45
CA ALA A 103 14.34 -6.48 -9.54
C ALA A 103 13.80 -7.10 -10.83
N ILE A 104 12.89 -6.40 -11.49
CA ILE A 104 12.28 -6.80 -12.75
C ILE A 104 12.40 -5.70 -13.79
N ALA A 105 12.44 -6.08 -15.07
CA ALA A 105 12.34 -5.16 -16.20
C ALA A 105 10.89 -5.07 -16.64
N PHE A 106 10.20 -4.03 -16.24
CA PHE A 106 8.83 -3.71 -16.63
C PHE A 106 8.83 -2.94 -17.94
N THR A 107 8.00 -3.36 -18.90
CA THR A 107 7.84 -2.65 -20.17
C THR A 107 6.44 -2.03 -20.23
N ASN A 108 6.38 -0.71 -20.31
CA ASN A 108 5.11 0.00 -20.38
C ASN A 108 4.45 -0.19 -21.78
N LYS A 109 3.20 0.23 -21.93
CA LYS A 109 2.45 0.15 -23.20
C LYS A 109 3.07 0.98 -24.33
N ALA A 110 3.94 1.94 -24.02
CA ALA A 110 4.67 2.75 -25.01
C ALA A 110 5.97 2.07 -25.49
N GLY A 111 6.33 0.90 -24.90
CA GLY A 111 7.54 0.16 -25.26
C GLY A 111 8.79 0.61 -24.48
N GLU A 112 8.65 1.51 -23.52
CA GLU A 112 9.75 1.92 -22.66
C GLU A 112 9.95 0.89 -21.54
N THR A 113 11.17 0.43 -21.34
CA THR A 113 11.51 -0.52 -20.30
C THR A 113 12.17 0.20 -19.13
N SER A 114 11.66 -0.04 -17.93
CA SER A 114 12.20 0.50 -16.69
C SER A 114 12.38 -0.62 -15.64
N VAL A 115 13.28 -0.41 -14.71
CA VAL A 115 13.47 -1.34 -13.61
C VAL A 115 12.43 -1.04 -12.54
N LYS A 116 11.71 -2.06 -12.12
CA LYS A 116 10.75 -2.02 -11.02
C LYS A 116 11.09 -3.12 -10.03
N TYR A 117 10.49 -3.06 -8.87
CA TYR A 117 10.77 -3.95 -7.76
C TYR A 117 9.50 -4.65 -7.32
N THR A 118 9.61 -5.92 -6.91
CA THR A 118 8.48 -6.70 -6.42
C THR A 118 8.87 -7.63 -5.30
N ARG A 119 7.90 -8.03 -4.49
CA ARG A 119 8.01 -9.12 -3.52
C ARG A 119 7.37 -10.42 -4.03
N ASP A 120 6.64 -10.36 -5.15
CA ASP A 120 6.12 -11.57 -5.77
C ASP A 120 7.26 -12.37 -6.41
N GLY A 121 7.48 -13.56 -5.91
CA GLY A 121 8.49 -14.50 -6.41
C GLY A 121 7.88 -15.66 -7.19
N ALA A 122 6.64 -15.58 -7.62
CA ALA A 122 6.03 -16.62 -8.45
C ALA A 122 6.47 -16.44 -9.91
N PHE A 123 7.67 -16.92 -10.21
CA PHE A 123 8.28 -16.80 -11.52
C PHE A 123 7.98 -18.01 -12.40
N THR A 124 8.07 -17.79 -13.71
CA THR A 124 7.95 -18.85 -14.73
C THR A 124 9.04 -18.69 -15.79
N VAL A 125 9.39 -19.77 -16.49
CA VAL A 125 10.31 -19.69 -17.62
C VAL A 125 9.50 -19.67 -18.90
N ASN A 126 9.69 -18.63 -19.73
CA ASN A 126 8.99 -18.50 -20.99
C ASN A 126 9.58 -19.43 -22.07
N THR A 127 8.94 -19.50 -23.24
CA THR A 127 9.38 -20.34 -24.37
C THR A 127 10.77 -19.99 -24.93
N GLU A 128 11.21 -18.76 -24.70
CA GLU A 128 12.54 -18.26 -25.11
C GLU A 128 13.62 -18.54 -24.07
N GLY A 129 13.24 -19.10 -22.92
CA GLY A 129 14.14 -19.42 -21.82
C GLY A 129 14.40 -18.25 -20.86
N TYR A 130 13.62 -17.18 -20.88
CA TYR A 130 13.75 -16.10 -19.89
C TYR A 130 12.90 -16.37 -18.66
N LEU A 131 13.43 -16.01 -17.49
CA LEU A 131 12.69 -16.00 -16.25
C LEU A 131 11.79 -14.77 -16.22
N VAL A 132 10.48 -14.97 -16.09
CA VAL A 132 9.47 -13.92 -16.15
C VAL A 132 8.49 -14.03 -14.98
N THR A 133 7.84 -12.91 -14.64
CA THR A 133 6.70 -12.87 -13.73
C THR A 133 5.45 -13.45 -14.41
N LYS A 134 4.36 -13.62 -13.68
CA LYS A 134 3.07 -14.04 -14.23
C LYS A 134 2.52 -13.05 -15.28
N ASP A 135 2.89 -11.79 -15.16
CA ASP A 135 2.46 -10.70 -16.05
C ASP A 135 3.34 -10.57 -17.30
N GLY A 136 4.45 -11.33 -17.36
CA GLY A 136 5.36 -11.38 -18.49
C GLY A 136 6.57 -10.46 -18.39
N ASP A 137 6.78 -9.81 -17.25
CA ASP A 137 7.96 -8.97 -17.01
C ASP A 137 9.20 -9.79 -16.73
N TYR A 138 10.36 -9.36 -17.23
CA TYR A 138 11.60 -10.11 -17.12
C TYR A 138 12.27 -9.90 -15.76
N VAL A 139 12.68 -11.00 -15.11
CA VAL A 139 13.47 -10.94 -13.89
C VAL A 139 14.93 -10.60 -14.23
N LEU A 140 15.48 -9.65 -13.47
CA LEU A 140 16.85 -9.16 -13.67
C LEU A 140 17.85 -9.94 -12.81
N ASN A 141 19.09 -10.01 -13.30
CA ASN A 141 20.21 -10.53 -12.52
C ASN A 141 20.72 -9.48 -11.52
N GLN A 142 21.61 -9.89 -10.61
CA GLN A 142 22.14 -9.01 -9.55
C GLN A 142 22.85 -7.77 -10.11
N ALA A 143 23.57 -7.89 -11.22
CA ALA A 143 24.28 -6.77 -11.84
C ALA A 143 23.27 -5.74 -12.44
N GLY A 144 22.19 -6.23 -13.05
CA GLY A 144 21.12 -5.39 -13.56
C GLY A 144 20.32 -4.71 -12.46
N ALA A 145 20.07 -5.41 -11.36
CA ALA A 145 19.38 -4.88 -10.20
C ALA A 145 20.15 -3.72 -9.54
N GLN A 146 21.47 -3.86 -9.40
CA GLN A 146 22.31 -2.83 -8.79
C GLN A 146 22.57 -1.62 -9.72
N ASN A 147 22.73 -1.86 -11.02
CA ASN A 147 23.04 -0.83 -12.00
C ASN A 147 21.78 -0.24 -12.67
N THR A 148 20.59 -0.69 -12.27
CA THR A 148 19.32 -0.30 -12.88
C THR A 148 19.30 -0.55 -14.40
N ASP A 149 19.91 -1.68 -14.86
CA ASP A 149 19.97 -2.04 -16.27
C ASP A 149 18.84 -3.02 -16.64
N PRO A 150 17.83 -2.56 -17.41
CA PRO A 150 16.69 -3.40 -17.79
C PRO A 150 17.04 -4.52 -18.79
N ASN A 151 18.24 -4.50 -19.37
CA ASN A 151 18.66 -5.51 -20.34
C ASN A 151 19.33 -6.73 -19.70
N ALA A 152 19.67 -6.66 -18.42
CA ALA A 152 20.35 -7.73 -17.68
C ALA A 152 19.39 -8.86 -17.25
N ARG A 153 18.67 -9.44 -18.23
CA ARG A 153 17.62 -10.46 -18.06
C ARG A 153 18.24 -11.81 -17.75
N ILE A 154 17.56 -12.59 -16.92
CA ILE A 154 17.97 -13.97 -16.60
C ILE A 154 17.49 -14.91 -17.69
N ARG A 155 18.43 -15.64 -18.32
CA ARG A 155 18.13 -16.66 -19.31
C ARG A 155 18.49 -18.05 -18.79
N LEU A 156 17.53 -18.97 -18.84
CA LEU A 156 17.62 -20.34 -18.34
C LEU A 156 17.26 -21.34 -19.44
N ASN A 157 17.73 -22.57 -19.31
CA ASN A 157 17.29 -23.65 -20.19
C ASN A 157 15.97 -24.24 -19.64
N PRO A 158 14.84 -24.18 -20.36
CA PRO A 158 13.55 -24.67 -19.85
C PRO A 158 13.53 -26.16 -19.53
N ASN A 159 14.42 -26.96 -20.14
CA ASN A 159 14.48 -28.41 -19.96
C ASN A 159 15.47 -28.88 -18.90
N ALA A 160 16.21 -27.99 -18.26
CA ALA A 160 17.18 -28.32 -17.23
C ALA A 160 16.60 -28.05 -15.84
N LYS A 161 16.87 -28.93 -14.89
CA LYS A 161 16.53 -28.73 -13.49
C LYS A 161 17.13 -27.44 -12.94
N ILE A 162 16.34 -26.64 -12.27
CA ILE A 162 16.74 -25.37 -11.68
C ILE A 162 16.94 -25.58 -10.18
N THR A 163 18.10 -25.20 -9.67
CA THR A 163 18.37 -25.18 -8.22
C THR A 163 18.84 -23.79 -7.83
N ILE A 164 18.24 -23.23 -6.79
CA ILE A 164 18.54 -21.88 -6.30
C ILE A 164 19.04 -22.00 -4.86
N ASP A 165 20.19 -21.42 -4.56
CA ASP A 165 20.73 -21.42 -3.20
C ASP A 165 20.22 -20.23 -2.35
N GLU A 166 20.55 -20.23 -1.06
CA GLU A 166 20.14 -19.17 -0.12
C GLU A 166 20.69 -17.78 -0.48
N LEU A 167 21.70 -17.69 -1.33
CA LEU A 167 22.27 -16.43 -1.81
C LEU A 167 21.60 -15.92 -3.10
N GLY A 168 20.67 -16.70 -3.66
CA GLY A 168 20.00 -16.40 -4.91
C GLY A 168 20.79 -16.77 -6.15
N ASN A 169 21.83 -17.62 -6.04
CA ASN A 169 22.53 -18.13 -7.20
C ASN A 169 21.71 -19.25 -7.86
N ILE A 170 21.55 -19.17 -9.16
CA ILE A 170 20.81 -20.15 -9.96
C ILE A 170 21.80 -21.12 -10.58
N TYR A 171 21.61 -22.40 -10.30
CA TYR A 171 22.38 -23.50 -10.87
C TYR A 171 21.52 -24.30 -11.84
N GLN A 172 22.08 -24.67 -12.99
CA GLN A 172 21.53 -25.66 -13.91
C GLN A 172 22.59 -26.71 -14.21
N ASN A 173 22.23 -27.97 -14.03
CA ASN A 173 23.20 -29.10 -14.20
C ASN A 173 24.49 -28.89 -13.38
N ASP A 174 24.38 -28.44 -12.14
CA ASP A 174 25.46 -28.12 -11.20
C ASP A 174 26.43 -27.02 -11.68
N GLN A 175 26.06 -26.27 -12.71
CA GLN A 175 26.79 -25.08 -13.16
C GLN A 175 26.09 -23.81 -12.77
N LEU A 176 26.82 -22.84 -12.21
CA LEU A 176 26.33 -21.52 -11.92
C LEU A 176 25.99 -20.78 -13.21
N VAL A 177 24.74 -20.42 -13.39
CA VAL A 177 24.28 -19.64 -14.55
C VAL A 177 24.31 -18.14 -14.25
N THR A 178 23.64 -17.73 -13.17
CA THR A 178 23.55 -16.32 -12.76
C THR A 178 23.04 -16.23 -11.33
N ARG A 179 22.94 -14.99 -10.83
CA ARG A 179 22.34 -14.70 -9.52
C ARG A 179 21.10 -13.84 -9.72
N ILE A 180 20.01 -14.14 -9.00
CA ILE A 180 18.77 -13.33 -9.01
C ILE A 180 19.09 -11.93 -8.45
N GLY A 181 18.54 -10.92 -9.08
CA GLY A 181 18.65 -9.53 -8.64
C GLY A 181 17.77 -9.28 -7.41
N VAL A 182 18.41 -9.27 -6.25
CA VAL A 182 17.77 -8.90 -4.98
C VAL A 182 18.44 -7.65 -4.45
N VAL A 183 17.63 -6.64 -4.15
CA VAL A 183 18.09 -5.35 -3.63
C VAL A 183 17.27 -4.95 -2.41
N ASP A 184 17.85 -4.11 -1.59
CA ASP A 184 17.16 -3.43 -0.50
C ASP A 184 17.31 -1.91 -0.66
N PHE A 185 16.60 -1.14 0.12
CA PHE A 185 16.61 0.31 0.08
C PHE A 185 17.01 0.86 1.44
N ASP A 186 17.81 1.92 1.43
CA ASP A 186 18.26 2.58 2.65
C ASP A 186 17.08 3.22 3.41
N ASP A 187 16.14 3.80 2.67
CA ASP A 187 14.91 4.40 3.23
C ASP A 187 13.68 4.04 2.38
N TYR A 188 12.75 3.33 2.98
CA TYR A 188 11.49 2.93 2.35
C TYR A 188 10.53 4.09 2.03
N ASN A 189 10.77 5.30 2.54
CA ASN A 189 9.99 6.48 2.18
C ASN A 189 10.20 6.92 0.72
N TYR A 190 11.32 6.49 0.10
CA TYR A 190 11.60 6.74 -1.33
C TYR A 190 11.05 5.65 -2.25
N ILE A 191 10.25 4.73 -1.74
CA ILE A 191 9.58 3.71 -2.54
C ILE A 191 8.13 4.12 -2.74
N SER A 192 7.71 4.20 -3.99
CA SER A 192 6.32 4.42 -4.36
C SER A 192 5.72 3.16 -4.97
N LYS A 193 4.44 2.92 -4.74
CA LYS A 193 3.72 1.83 -5.38
C LYS A 193 3.41 2.18 -6.83
N TYR A 194 3.74 1.30 -7.77
CA TYR A 194 3.56 1.49 -9.20
C TYR A 194 2.44 0.62 -9.77
N GLY A 195 1.32 0.51 -9.11
CA GLY A 195 0.24 -0.37 -9.54
C GLY A 195 0.53 -1.85 -9.31
N GLU A 196 -0.47 -2.69 -9.53
CA GLU A 196 -0.43 -4.14 -9.30
C GLU A 196 0.37 -4.52 -8.04
N ASN A 197 1.50 -5.15 -8.15
CA ASN A 197 2.35 -5.51 -7.00
C ASN A 197 3.80 -5.03 -7.18
N LEU A 198 3.97 -3.94 -7.94
CA LEU A 198 5.25 -3.35 -8.29
C LEU A 198 5.54 -2.11 -7.46
N TYR A 199 6.82 -1.88 -7.25
CA TYR A 199 7.36 -0.72 -6.55
C TYR A 199 8.35 0.02 -7.45
N ASP A 200 8.35 1.33 -7.34
CA ASP A 200 9.26 2.22 -8.04
C ASP A 200 10.13 2.99 -7.06
N LEU A 201 11.38 3.20 -7.41
CA LEU A 201 12.28 4.04 -6.65
C LEU A 201 12.11 5.50 -7.09
N VAL A 202 11.72 6.34 -6.16
CA VAL A 202 11.60 7.80 -6.40
C VAL A 202 12.99 8.45 -6.38
N ASP A 203 13.13 9.53 -7.10
CA ASP A 203 14.38 10.30 -7.16
C ASP A 203 14.92 10.64 -5.76
N GLY A 204 16.18 10.32 -5.52
CA GLY A 204 16.86 10.52 -4.24
C GLY A 204 16.99 9.26 -3.39
N GLY A 205 16.27 8.18 -3.67
CA GLY A 205 16.44 6.89 -3.00
C GLY A 205 17.73 6.18 -3.45
N GLN A 206 18.33 5.41 -2.53
CA GLN A 206 19.53 4.63 -2.82
C GLN A 206 19.26 3.14 -2.67
N ILE A 207 19.79 2.38 -3.62
CA ILE A 207 19.74 0.93 -3.61
C ILE A 207 20.93 0.41 -2.78
N THR A 208 20.62 -0.49 -1.84
CA THR A 208 21.62 -1.19 -1.04
C THR A 208 21.62 -2.69 -1.34
N ALA A 209 22.66 -3.37 -0.93
CA ALA A 209 22.68 -4.83 -1.03
C ALA A 209 21.72 -5.41 0.01
N SER A 210 20.87 -6.35 -0.41
CA SER A 210 20.00 -7.07 0.50
C SER A 210 20.73 -8.22 1.19
N ASP A 211 20.50 -8.37 2.51
CA ASP A 211 20.93 -9.52 3.31
C ASP A 211 19.85 -10.61 3.38
N ALA A 212 18.76 -10.48 2.61
CA ALA A 212 17.67 -11.46 2.60
C ALA A 212 18.16 -12.81 2.04
N LYS A 213 17.71 -13.89 2.68
CA LYS A 213 17.92 -15.24 2.19
C LYS A 213 16.84 -15.61 1.19
N VAL A 214 17.28 -16.22 0.11
CA VAL A 214 16.40 -16.72 -0.95
C VAL A 214 15.99 -18.15 -0.63
N GLN A 215 14.69 -18.43 -0.68
CA GLN A 215 14.12 -19.76 -0.45
C GLN A 215 13.42 -20.25 -1.71
N GLN A 216 13.93 -21.31 -2.32
CA GLN A 216 13.33 -21.96 -3.47
C GLN A 216 12.12 -22.81 -3.07
N GLY A 217 11.13 -22.93 -3.96
CA GLY A 217 9.92 -23.72 -3.72
C GLY A 217 8.95 -23.08 -2.76
N CYS A 218 9.10 -21.79 -2.49
CA CYS A 218 8.26 -21.02 -1.60
C CYS A 218 7.84 -19.70 -2.25
N ILE A 219 6.72 -19.16 -1.83
CA ILE A 219 6.26 -17.81 -2.18
C ILE A 219 5.91 -17.03 -0.91
N GLU A 220 6.11 -15.74 -0.94
CA GLU A 220 5.64 -14.84 0.12
C GLU A 220 4.17 -14.51 -0.11
N GLY A 221 3.31 -14.80 0.89
CA GLY A 221 1.92 -14.37 0.88
C GLY A 221 1.77 -12.92 1.31
N SER A 222 0.56 -12.39 1.18
CA SER A 222 0.23 -11.06 1.69
C SER A 222 0.46 -10.96 3.20
N ASN A 223 0.86 -9.79 3.69
CA ASN A 223 0.92 -9.49 5.13
C ASN A 223 -0.40 -8.95 5.69
N VAL A 224 -1.50 -9.07 4.93
CA VAL A 224 -2.85 -8.67 5.33
C VAL A 224 -3.47 -9.75 6.22
N ASN A 225 -3.93 -9.37 7.41
CA ASN A 225 -4.78 -10.23 8.24
C ASN A 225 -6.25 -9.94 7.93
N VAL A 226 -6.89 -10.87 7.23
CA VAL A 226 -8.30 -10.75 6.78
C VAL A 226 -9.25 -10.46 7.94
N VAL A 227 -9.08 -11.13 9.08
CA VAL A 227 -9.96 -10.97 10.26
C VAL A 227 -9.83 -9.56 10.83
N ASP A 228 -8.61 -9.06 10.99
CA ASP A 228 -8.37 -7.72 11.51
C ASP A 228 -8.91 -6.64 10.57
N GLU A 229 -8.72 -6.80 9.26
CA GLU A 229 -9.23 -5.83 8.27
C GLU A 229 -10.77 -5.85 8.22
N MET A 230 -11.41 -7.01 8.35
CA MET A 230 -12.87 -7.11 8.47
C MET A 230 -13.41 -6.40 9.72
N VAL A 231 -12.76 -6.57 10.87
CA VAL A 231 -13.16 -5.88 12.11
C VAL A 231 -13.02 -4.36 11.97
N LYS A 232 -11.93 -3.89 11.37
CA LYS A 232 -11.74 -2.47 11.07
C LYS A 232 -12.81 -1.95 10.10
N MET A 233 -13.14 -2.71 9.06
CA MET A 233 -14.18 -2.36 8.08
C MET A 233 -15.55 -2.20 8.76
N ILE A 234 -15.92 -3.10 9.67
CA ILE A 234 -17.17 -2.99 10.45
C ILE A 234 -17.15 -1.71 11.30
N THR A 235 -16.04 -1.42 11.95
CA THR A 235 -15.88 -0.23 12.79
C THR A 235 -16.03 1.06 11.98
N ILE A 236 -15.36 1.14 10.83
CA ILE A 236 -15.44 2.29 9.92
C ILE A 236 -16.84 2.43 9.34
N SER A 237 -17.47 1.32 8.92
CA SER A 237 -18.84 1.33 8.42
C SER A 237 -19.84 1.86 9.48
N ARG A 238 -19.66 1.47 10.73
CA ARG A 238 -20.50 2.01 11.84
C ARG A 238 -20.24 3.50 12.07
N ALA A 239 -18.99 3.96 11.98
CA ALA A 239 -18.65 5.37 12.11
C ALA A 239 -19.27 6.20 10.97
N TYR A 240 -19.22 5.69 9.74
CA TYR A 240 -19.88 6.29 8.58
C TYR A 240 -21.41 6.40 8.78
N GLN A 241 -22.06 5.31 9.23
CA GLN A 241 -23.50 5.29 9.52
C GLN A 241 -23.87 6.27 10.64
N ALA A 242 -23.03 6.41 11.66
CA ALA A 242 -23.24 7.40 12.72
C ALA A 242 -23.19 8.82 12.18
N GLY A 243 -22.23 9.15 11.31
CA GLY A 243 -22.13 10.44 10.62
C GLY A 243 -23.38 10.73 9.78
N GLN A 244 -23.84 9.74 9.00
CA GLN A 244 -25.07 9.86 8.21
C GLN A 244 -26.30 10.13 9.08
N LYS A 245 -26.41 9.45 10.23
CA LYS A 245 -27.51 9.68 11.17
C LYS A 245 -27.50 11.10 11.74
N VAL A 246 -26.33 11.67 12.03
CA VAL A 246 -26.19 13.06 12.47
C VAL A 246 -26.70 14.01 11.39
N ILE A 247 -26.34 13.82 10.13
CA ILE A 247 -26.83 14.66 9.02
C ILE A 247 -28.35 14.58 8.90
N ASN A 248 -28.92 13.37 8.90
CA ASN A 248 -30.38 13.19 8.84
C ASN A 248 -31.10 13.87 10.02
N THR A 249 -30.54 13.78 11.24
CA THR A 249 -31.13 14.46 12.41
C THR A 249 -31.09 15.99 12.28
N VAL A 250 -30.00 16.53 11.73
CA VAL A 250 -29.91 17.98 11.44
C VAL A 250 -30.93 18.39 10.39
N ASP A 251 -31.09 17.59 9.33
CA ASP A 251 -32.08 17.85 8.27
C ASP A 251 -33.52 17.85 8.83
N GLU A 252 -33.89 16.82 9.62
CA GLU A 252 -35.18 16.76 10.31
C GLU A 252 -35.42 17.97 11.22
N THR A 253 -34.41 18.46 11.94
CA THR A 253 -34.52 19.64 12.79
C THR A 253 -34.70 20.91 11.99
N LEU A 254 -34.03 21.03 10.84
CA LEU A 254 -34.22 22.15 9.92
C LEU A 254 -35.63 22.14 9.30
N ASP A 255 -36.10 20.98 8.85
CA ASP A 255 -37.46 20.82 8.31
C ASP A 255 -38.52 21.23 9.33
N LYS A 256 -38.44 20.77 10.58
CA LYS A 256 -39.34 21.18 11.66
C LYS A 256 -39.26 22.69 11.95
N THR A 257 -38.05 23.25 11.92
CA THR A 257 -37.86 24.70 12.17
C THR A 257 -38.50 25.54 11.07
N VAL A 258 -38.35 25.16 9.81
CA VAL A 258 -38.88 25.88 8.66
C VAL A 258 -40.41 25.70 8.55
N ASN A 259 -40.91 24.48 8.66
CA ASN A 259 -42.30 24.15 8.35
C ASN A 259 -43.23 24.24 9.55
N GLN A 260 -42.76 24.15 10.79
CA GLN A 260 -43.60 24.18 11.99
C GLN A 260 -43.41 25.47 12.79
N VAL A 261 -42.18 25.99 12.93
CA VAL A 261 -41.94 27.23 13.70
C VAL A 261 -42.03 28.47 12.81
N GLY A 262 -41.71 28.36 11.52
CA GLY A 262 -41.81 29.45 10.55
C GLY A 262 -43.20 29.69 9.97
N LYS A 263 -44.20 28.88 10.29
CA LYS A 263 -45.62 29.15 9.99
C LYS A 263 -46.20 30.02 11.11
N VAL A 264 -46.01 31.32 10.97
CA VAL A 264 -46.79 32.36 11.74
C VAL A 264 -47.87 32.89 10.82
#